data_ff3c1d0c6b6407323e5872ab26adec5b
#
_entry.id   ff3c1d0c6b6407323e5872ab26adec5b
#
_cell.length_a   1.000
_cell.length_b   1.000
_cell.length_c   1.000
_cell.angle_alpha   90.00
_cell.angle_beta   90.00
_cell.angle_gamma   90.00
#
_symmetry.space_group_name_H-M   'P 1'
#
loop_
_entity.id
_entity.type
_entity.pdbx_description
1 polymer ?
#
loop_
_entity_poly.entity_id
_entity_poly.type
_entity_poly.pdbx_seq_one_letter_code
_entity_poly.pdbx_strand_id
1 'polypeptide(L)'
;MEERLRILLCEDDENLGMLLREYLQAKGFNADLFPDGEAGYKAFLKGKYDLCVLDVMMPKKDGFALAQEIRTVNSEVPIIFLTAKSLKEDILEGFKIGADDYITKPFSMEELVFRIEAILRRVKGKKGKEITMYKIGRFTFDTQKQVLMIDDKVTKLTTKESEFCLLYTSPSPRDTR
;
A
#
# COMPACT_ATOMS: atom_id res chain seq x y z
N MET A 1 22.43 -8.69 -10.11
CA MET A 1 21.13 -9.34 -9.99
C MET A 1 20.30 -8.59 -8.97
N GLU A 2 19.11 -8.19 -9.37
CA GLU A 2 18.26 -7.45 -8.46
C GLU A 2 17.59 -8.37 -7.47
N GLU A 3 17.59 -7.97 -6.23
CA GLU A 3 16.83 -8.68 -5.22
C GLU A 3 15.35 -8.44 -5.43
N ARG A 4 14.57 -9.51 -5.33
CA ARG A 4 13.13 -9.36 -5.41
C ARG A 4 12.61 -8.78 -4.12
N LEU A 5 11.63 -7.90 -4.23
CA LEU A 5 10.97 -7.36 -3.06
C LEU A 5 10.12 -8.43 -2.40
N ARG A 6 10.10 -8.43 -1.08
CA ARG A 6 9.42 -9.48 -0.32
C ARG A 6 8.11 -8.97 0.22
N ILE A 7 7.07 -9.78 0.00
CA ILE A 7 5.72 -9.45 0.43
C ILE A 7 5.25 -10.49 1.45
N LEU A 8 4.79 -9.99 2.60
CA LEU A 8 4.13 -10.82 3.59
C LEU A 8 2.65 -10.89 3.22
N LEU A 9 2.17 -12.07 2.89
CA LEU A 9 0.80 -12.26 2.44
C LEU A 9 0.06 -13.13 3.44
N CYS A 10 -0.99 -12.59 4.04
CA CYS A 10 -1.80 -13.33 4.99
C CYS A 10 -3.21 -13.46 4.44
N GLU A 11 -3.63 -14.69 4.20
CA GLU A 11 -4.93 -15.01 3.64
C GLU A 11 -5.32 -16.40 4.09
N ASP A 12 -6.49 -16.54 4.73
CA ASP A 12 -6.91 -17.84 5.24
C ASP A 12 -7.60 -18.70 4.19
N ASP A 13 -8.08 -18.12 3.09
CA ASP A 13 -8.62 -18.88 1.98
C ASP A 13 -7.45 -19.46 1.19
N GLU A 14 -7.30 -20.78 1.28
CA GLU A 14 -6.17 -21.46 0.67
C GLU A 14 -6.07 -21.22 -0.82
N ASN A 15 -7.22 -21.33 -1.51
CA ASN A 15 -7.22 -21.17 -2.96
C ASN A 15 -6.85 -19.76 -3.36
N LEU A 16 -7.47 -18.78 -2.73
CA LEU A 16 -7.16 -17.40 -3.03
C LEU A 16 -5.73 -17.07 -2.66
N GLY A 17 -5.27 -17.54 -1.50
CA GLY A 17 -3.90 -17.28 -1.07
C GLY A 17 -2.88 -17.82 -2.04
N MET A 18 -3.08 -19.03 -2.51
CA MET A 18 -2.15 -19.63 -3.46
C MET A 18 -2.15 -18.89 -4.79
N LEU A 19 -3.32 -18.51 -5.26
CA LEU A 19 -3.42 -17.73 -6.51
C LEU A 19 -2.71 -16.41 -6.38
N LEU A 20 -2.92 -15.73 -5.25
CA LEU A 20 -2.25 -14.46 -5.02
C LEU A 20 -0.74 -14.62 -4.98
N ARG A 21 -0.26 -15.63 -4.25
CA ARG A 21 1.18 -15.85 -4.16
C ARG A 21 1.79 -16.12 -5.52
N GLU A 22 1.14 -17.00 -6.29
CA GLU A 22 1.68 -17.35 -7.60
C GLU A 22 1.67 -16.16 -8.54
N TYR A 23 0.61 -15.38 -8.50
CA TYR A 23 0.53 -14.20 -9.36
C TYR A 23 1.62 -13.18 -8.99
N LEU A 24 1.80 -12.95 -7.70
CA LEU A 24 2.82 -12.01 -7.26
C LEU A 24 4.23 -12.50 -7.63
N GLN A 25 4.47 -13.80 -7.49
CA GLN A 25 5.78 -14.32 -7.87
C GLN A 25 6.00 -14.21 -9.37
N ALA A 26 4.96 -14.41 -10.16
CA ALA A 26 5.07 -14.24 -11.60
C ALA A 26 5.38 -12.79 -11.97
N LYS A 27 4.97 -11.85 -11.13
CA LYS A 27 5.24 -10.43 -11.38
C LYS A 27 6.57 -9.97 -10.82
N GLY A 28 7.35 -10.86 -10.25
CA GLY A 28 8.69 -10.53 -9.80
C GLY A 28 8.85 -10.27 -8.32
N PHE A 29 7.81 -10.55 -7.52
CA PHE A 29 7.91 -10.41 -6.07
C PHE A 29 8.14 -11.75 -5.42
N ASN A 30 8.72 -11.74 -4.22
CA ASN A 30 8.79 -12.93 -3.38
C ASN A 30 7.67 -12.83 -2.35
N ALA A 31 6.63 -13.63 -2.53
CA ALA A 31 5.48 -13.59 -1.63
C ALA A 31 5.48 -14.82 -0.75
N ASP A 32 5.44 -14.60 0.56
CA ASP A 32 5.33 -15.67 1.55
C ASP A 32 3.90 -15.66 2.08
N LEU A 33 3.23 -16.80 1.98
CA LEU A 33 1.82 -16.93 2.34
C LEU A 33 1.65 -17.56 3.71
N PHE A 34 0.82 -16.93 4.54
CA PHE A 34 0.50 -17.44 5.86
C PHE A 34 -1.00 -17.47 6.05
N PRO A 35 -1.53 -18.50 6.71
CA PRO A 35 -2.98 -18.70 6.78
C PRO A 35 -3.67 -17.90 7.89
N ASP A 36 -2.93 -17.31 8.79
CA ASP A 36 -3.52 -16.55 9.89
C ASP A 36 -2.56 -15.49 10.38
N GLY A 37 -3.07 -14.63 11.26
CA GLY A 37 -2.27 -13.50 11.74
C GLY A 37 -1.14 -13.88 12.67
N GLU A 38 -1.29 -14.99 13.42
CA GLU A 38 -0.19 -15.42 14.29
C GLU A 38 1.01 -15.87 13.50
N ALA A 39 0.77 -16.71 12.49
CA ALA A 39 1.86 -17.17 11.63
C ALA A 39 2.50 -16.00 10.89
N GLY A 40 1.66 -15.07 10.44
CA GLY A 40 2.17 -13.88 9.76
C GLY A 40 3.05 -13.04 10.64
N TYR A 41 2.64 -12.82 11.88
CA TYR A 41 3.43 -12.00 12.79
C TYR A 41 4.78 -12.65 13.11
N LYS A 42 4.78 -13.96 13.36
CA LYS A 42 6.03 -14.67 13.63
C LYS A 42 6.98 -14.54 12.45
N ALA A 43 6.45 -14.67 11.23
CA ALA A 43 7.28 -14.53 10.04
C ALA A 43 7.79 -13.11 9.89
N PHE A 44 6.96 -12.12 10.20
CA PHE A 44 7.37 -10.74 10.11
C PHE A 44 8.54 -10.43 11.04
N LEU A 45 8.52 -11.00 12.23
CA LEU A 45 9.60 -10.77 13.19
C LEU A 45 10.90 -11.40 12.74
N LYS A 46 10.85 -12.50 12.02
CA LYS A 46 12.05 -13.23 11.62
C LYS A 46 12.62 -12.76 10.30
N GLY A 47 11.80 -12.21 9.42
CA GLY A 47 12.23 -11.84 8.08
C GLY A 47 12.20 -10.36 7.88
N LYS A 48 12.57 -9.95 6.68
CA LYS A 48 12.47 -8.56 6.26
C LYS A 48 11.49 -8.50 5.10
N TYR A 49 10.43 -7.77 5.29
CA TYR A 49 9.40 -7.64 4.27
C TYR A 49 9.29 -6.19 3.84
N ASP A 50 9.07 -6.01 2.56
CA ASP A 50 8.97 -4.68 1.97
C ASP A 50 7.53 -4.18 1.93
N LEU A 51 6.57 -5.08 2.09
CA LEU A 51 5.16 -4.74 2.03
C LEU A 51 4.34 -5.89 2.60
N CYS A 52 3.22 -5.55 3.23
CA CYS A 52 2.31 -6.53 3.79
C CYS A 52 0.96 -6.46 3.10
N VAL A 53 0.43 -7.62 2.70
CA VAL A 53 -0.93 -7.73 2.16
C VAL A 53 -1.69 -8.62 3.13
N LEU A 54 -2.67 -8.06 3.82
CA LEU A 54 -3.34 -8.72 4.93
C LEU A 54 -4.84 -8.80 4.71
N ASP A 55 -5.37 -10.01 4.76
CA ASP A 55 -6.82 -10.19 4.80
C ASP A 55 -7.31 -9.74 6.18
N VAL A 56 -8.41 -9.00 6.21
CA VAL A 56 -8.96 -8.54 7.48
C VAL A 56 -9.54 -9.71 8.27
N MET A 57 -10.25 -10.60 7.61
CA MET A 57 -10.97 -11.70 8.28
C MET A 57 -10.12 -12.97 8.28
N MET A 58 -9.44 -13.22 9.39
CA MET A 58 -8.62 -14.41 9.54
C MET A 58 -8.80 -15.00 10.93
N PRO A 59 -8.59 -16.34 11.07
CA PRO A 59 -8.65 -16.93 12.40
C PRO A 59 -7.46 -16.56 13.25
N LYS A 60 -7.59 -16.77 14.54
CA LYS A 60 -6.57 -16.54 15.56
C LYS A 60 -6.27 -15.08 15.77
N LYS A 61 -5.84 -14.37 14.72
CA LYS A 61 -5.55 -12.96 14.80
C LYS A 61 -5.97 -12.33 13.47
N ASP A 62 -6.92 -11.41 13.49
CA ASP A 62 -7.38 -10.81 12.25
C ASP A 62 -6.37 -9.81 11.71
N GLY A 63 -6.65 -9.31 10.51
CA GLY A 63 -5.70 -8.44 9.82
C GLY A 63 -5.47 -7.13 10.55
N PHE A 64 -6.49 -6.57 11.18
CA PHE A 64 -6.31 -5.31 11.91
C PHE A 64 -5.43 -5.51 13.12
N ALA A 65 -5.65 -6.59 13.90
CA ALA A 65 -4.82 -6.88 15.05
C ALA A 65 -3.38 -7.14 14.64
N LEU A 66 -3.20 -7.87 13.56
CA LEU A 66 -1.86 -8.14 13.05
C LEU A 66 -1.17 -6.84 12.64
N ALA A 67 -1.89 -5.97 11.95
CA ALA A 67 -1.30 -4.70 11.51
C ALA A 67 -0.90 -3.84 12.70
N GLN A 68 -1.71 -3.82 13.74
CA GLN A 68 -1.36 -3.05 14.94
C GLN A 68 -0.06 -3.55 15.55
N GLU A 69 0.11 -4.87 15.61
CA GLU A 69 1.34 -5.43 16.17
C GLU A 69 2.53 -5.15 15.25
N ILE A 70 2.32 -5.26 13.96
CA ILE A 70 3.40 -4.92 13.02
C ILE A 70 3.82 -3.47 13.21
N ARG A 71 2.87 -2.57 13.40
CA ARG A 71 3.19 -1.15 13.58
C ARG A 71 4.00 -0.86 14.83
N THR A 72 3.91 -1.70 15.86
CA THR A 72 4.74 -1.51 17.03
C THR A 72 6.20 -1.87 16.74
N VAL A 73 6.44 -2.70 15.74
CA VAL A 73 7.79 -3.12 15.37
C VAL A 73 8.33 -2.28 14.24
N ASN A 74 7.48 -1.93 13.29
CA ASN A 74 7.90 -1.20 12.10
C ASN A 74 6.77 -0.26 11.68
N SER A 75 6.98 1.03 11.89
CA SER A 75 5.96 2.03 11.59
C SER A 75 5.94 2.41 10.11
N GLU A 76 6.91 1.93 9.33
CA GLU A 76 7.09 2.40 7.96
C GLU A 76 6.67 1.39 6.89
N VAL A 77 6.62 0.10 7.23
CA VAL A 77 6.33 -0.90 6.21
C VAL A 77 4.92 -0.67 5.64
N PRO A 78 4.77 -0.65 4.32
CA PRO A 78 3.44 -0.46 3.72
C PRO A 78 2.52 -1.64 4.01
N ILE A 79 1.25 -1.33 4.26
CA ILE A 79 0.24 -2.34 4.54
C ILE A 79 -0.96 -2.12 3.64
N ILE A 80 -1.39 -3.18 2.95
CA ILE A 80 -2.61 -3.20 2.17
C ILE A 80 -3.57 -4.20 2.80
N PHE A 81 -4.78 -3.79 3.09
CA PHE A 81 -5.81 -4.70 3.60
C PHE A 81 -6.68 -5.23 2.47
N LEU A 82 -6.96 -6.53 2.53
CA LEU A 82 -7.93 -7.17 1.65
C LEU A 82 -9.15 -7.52 2.48
N THR A 83 -10.35 -7.18 2.00
CA THR A 83 -11.53 -7.44 2.81
C THR A 83 -12.77 -7.60 1.96
N ALA A 84 -13.66 -8.48 2.40
CA ALA A 84 -15.01 -8.56 1.85
C ALA A 84 -15.89 -7.45 2.39
N LYS A 85 -15.44 -6.76 3.43
CA LYS A 85 -16.22 -5.71 4.06
C LYS A 85 -15.87 -4.36 3.47
N SER A 86 -16.90 -3.62 3.12
CA SER A 86 -16.71 -2.28 2.60
C SER A 86 -17.39 -1.24 3.50
N LEU A 87 -17.62 -1.59 4.75
CA LEU A 87 -18.24 -0.67 5.70
C LEU A 87 -17.28 0.47 6.00
N LYS A 88 -17.84 1.66 6.08
CA LYS A 88 -17.05 2.86 6.30
C LYS A 88 -16.23 2.77 7.58
N GLU A 89 -16.82 2.19 8.63
CA GLU A 89 -16.13 2.05 9.90
C GLU A 89 -14.89 1.17 9.79
N ASP A 90 -15.00 0.09 9.01
CA ASP A 90 -13.86 -0.81 8.85
C ASP A 90 -12.74 -0.14 8.06
N ILE A 91 -13.10 0.65 7.07
CA ILE A 91 -12.11 1.37 6.28
C ILE A 91 -11.41 2.40 7.16
N LEU A 92 -12.16 3.12 7.99
CA LEU A 92 -11.57 4.08 8.90
C LEU A 92 -10.65 3.42 9.91
N GLU A 93 -11.04 2.24 10.41
CA GLU A 93 -10.19 1.48 11.33
C GLU A 93 -8.85 1.16 10.67
N GLY A 94 -8.89 0.68 9.43
CA GLY A 94 -7.66 0.34 8.72
C GLY A 94 -6.75 1.54 8.55
N PHE A 95 -7.31 2.69 8.19
CA PHE A 95 -6.49 3.88 8.00
C PHE A 95 -5.95 4.41 9.32
N LYS A 96 -6.68 4.26 10.41
CA LYS A 96 -6.17 4.67 11.72
C LYS A 96 -4.94 3.85 12.11
N ILE A 97 -4.89 2.60 11.70
CA ILE A 97 -3.74 1.75 11.99
C ILE A 97 -2.55 2.15 11.12
N GLY A 98 -2.80 2.89 10.06
CA GLY A 98 -1.74 3.33 9.18
C GLY A 98 -1.65 2.51 7.91
N ALA A 99 -2.77 2.01 7.42
CA ALA A 99 -2.80 1.29 6.15
C ALA A 99 -2.50 2.23 5.01
N ASP A 100 -1.81 1.71 4.00
CA ASP A 100 -1.52 2.47 2.80
C ASP A 100 -2.61 2.31 1.76
N ASP A 101 -3.36 1.21 1.82
CA ASP A 101 -4.44 1.00 0.89
C ASP A 101 -5.41 -0.03 1.44
N TYR A 102 -6.54 -0.17 0.78
CA TYR A 102 -7.65 -0.99 1.24
C TYR A 102 -8.37 -1.48 0.00
N ILE A 103 -8.36 -2.78 -0.23
CA ILE A 103 -8.94 -3.36 -1.44
C ILE A 103 -10.11 -4.25 -1.06
N THR A 104 -11.27 -4.00 -1.65
CA THR A 104 -12.49 -4.74 -1.38
C THR A 104 -12.60 -5.94 -2.30
N LYS A 105 -12.92 -7.09 -1.73
CA LYS A 105 -13.18 -8.31 -2.52
C LYS A 105 -14.57 -8.23 -3.13
N PRO A 106 -14.77 -8.72 -4.33
CA PRO A 106 -13.76 -9.32 -5.22
C PRO A 106 -12.95 -8.26 -5.92
N PHE A 107 -11.71 -8.59 -6.21
CA PHE A 107 -10.81 -7.68 -6.90
C PHE A 107 -10.04 -8.46 -7.96
N SER A 108 -9.44 -7.74 -8.91
CA SER A 108 -8.59 -8.40 -9.89
C SER A 108 -7.16 -8.45 -9.38
N MET A 109 -6.43 -9.47 -9.80
CA MET A 109 -5.01 -9.57 -9.45
C MET A 109 -4.23 -8.39 -10.00
N GLU A 110 -4.63 -7.91 -11.18
CA GLU A 110 -3.98 -6.75 -11.78
C GLU A 110 -4.15 -5.51 -10.92
N GLU A 111 -5.33 -5.33 -10.36
CA GLU A 111 -5.56 -4.19 -9.47
C GLU A 111 -4.64 -4.24 -8.26
N LEU A 112 -4.50 -5.42 -7.67
CA LEU A 112 -3.62 -5.56 -6.52
C LEU A 112 -2.18 -5.22 -6.86
N VAL A 113 -1.68 -5.77 -7.97
CA VAL A 113 -0.30 -5.49 -8.37
C VAL A 113 -0.11 -4.01 -8.68
N PHE A 114 -1.09 -3.40 -9.34
CA PHE A 114 -1.00 -1.98 -9.64
C PHE A 114 -0.85 -1.15 -8.36
N ARG A 115 -1.63 -1.48 -7.34
CA ARG A 115 -1.56 -0.74 -6.07
C ARG A 115 -0.26 -1.00 -5.33
N ILE A 116 0.21 -2.25 -5.38
CA ILE A 116 1.50 -2.58 -4.77
C ILE A 116 2.62 -1.77 -5.42
N GLU A 117 2.63 -1.72 -6.73
CA GLU A 117 3.67 -0.99 -7.43
C GLU A 117 3.61 0.50 -7.15
N ALA A 118 2.40 1.04 -7.07
CA ALA A 118 2.25 2.46 -6.76
C ALA A 118 2.78 2.79 -5.38
N ILE A 119 2.50 1.93 -4.40
CA ILE A 119 2.95 2.15 -3.04
C ILE A 119 4.47 2.03 -2.94
N LEU A 120 5.03 1.02 -3.61
CA LEU A 120 6.47 0.82 -3.56
C LEU A 120 7.22 1.96 -4.23
N ARG A 121 6.67 2.54 -5.27
CA ARG A 121 7.28 3.71 -5.90
C ARG A 121 7.33 4.88 -4.93
N ARG A 122 6.27 5.09 -4.16
CA ARG A 122 6.24 6.18 -3.17
C ARG A 122 7.29 5.96 -2.08
N VAL A 123 7.39 4.73 -1.60
CA VAL A 123 8.37 4.41 -0.57
C VAL A 123 9.78 4.61 -1.09
N LYS A 124 10.03 4.15 -2.30
CA LYS A 124 11.34 4.30 -2.92
C LYS A 124 11.71 5.78 -3.09
N GLY A 125 10.74 6.59 -3.48
CA GLY A 125 10.96 8.02 -3.60
C GLY A 125 11.36 8.65 -2.27
N LYS A 126 10.68 8.27 -1.19
CA LYS A 126 11.02 8.77 0.12
C LYS A 126 12.42 8.36 0.55
N LYS A 127 12.75 7.09 0.32
CA LYS A 127 14.08 6.60 0.68
C LYS A 127 15.16 7.24 -0.14
N GLY A 128 14.84 7.54 -1.38
CA GLY A 128 15.76 8.27 -2.23
C GLY A 128 15.94 9.69 -1.76
N LYS A 129 15.10 10.14 -0.87
CA LYS A 129 15.13 11.40 -0.13
C LYS A 129 15.25 12.62 -1.02
N GLU A 130 15.77 12.41 -2.16
CA GLU A 130 16.01 13.51 -3.08
C GLU A 130 14.76 13.85 -3.86
N ILE A 131 13.87 12.89 -4.00
CA ILE A 131 12.74 13.10 -4.88
C ILE A 131 11.48 13.24 -4.07
N THR A 132 11.25 14.45 -3.62
CA THR A 132 9.96 14.81 -3.04
C THR A 132 9.11 15.56 -4.03
N MET A 133 9.66 15.85 -5.20
CA MET A 133 8.96 16.61 -6.22
C MET A 133 8.83 15.78 -7.49
N TYR A 134 7.63 15.68 -8.00
CA TYR A 134 7.35 14.95 -9.24
C TYR A 134 6.87 15.94 -10.28
N LYS A 135 7.45 15.83 -11.47
CA LYS A 135 7.05 16.69 -12.56
C LYS A 135 5.97 16.00 -13.38
N ILE A 136 4.83 16.64 -13.49
CA ILE A 136 3.70 16.10 -14.20
C ILE A 136 3.33 17.11 -15.29
N GLY A 137 3.86 16.90 -16.50
CA GLY A 137 3.69 17.89 -17.55
C GLY A 137 4.33 19.19 -17.12
N ARG A 138 3.54 20.25 -17.09
CA ARG A 138 4.03 21.55 -16.63
C ARG A 138 3.80 21.78 -15.14
N PHE A 139 3.36 20.75 -14.43
CA PHE A 139 3.14 20.82 -12.98
C PHE A 139 4.27 20.15 -12.25
N THR A 140 4.53 20.62 -11.04
CA THR A 140 5.48 19.98 -10.15
C THR A 140 4.76 19.73 -8.82
N PHE A 141 4.80 18.50 -8.35
CA PHE A 141 4.07 18.11 -7.14
C PHE A 141 5.06 17.72 -6.05
N ASP A 142 4.96 18.39 -4.92
CA ASP A 142 5.79 18.11 -3.75
C ASP A 142 5.00 17.23 -2.80
N THR A 143 5.41 15.96 -2.67
CA THR A 143 4.67 14.98 -1.89
C THR A 143 4.73 15.26 -0.40
N GLN A 144 5.78 15.90 0.08
CA GLN A 144 5.91 16.18 1.50
C GLN A 144 5.07 17.37 1.92
N LYS A 145 5.04 18.40 1.10
CA LYS A 145 4.31 19.62 1.43
C LYS A 145 2.90 19.61 0.89
N GLN A 146 2.59 18.63 0.04
CA GLN A 146 1.27 18.52 -0.59
C GLN A 146 0.92 19.81 -1.35
N VAL A 147 1.87 20.30 -2.13
CA VAL A 147 1.66 21.47 -2.96
C VAL A 147 1.88 21.12 -4.42
N LEU A 148 1.13 21.80 -5.27
CA LEU A 148 1.26 21.65 -6.72
C LEU A 148 1.75 22.97 -7.29
N MET A 149 2.83 22.94 -8.04
CA MET A 149 3.39 24.13 -8.66
C MET A 149 3.15 24.13 -10.15
N ILE A 150 2.68 25.24 -10.66
CA ILE A 150 2.45 25.42 -12.07
C ILE A 150 3.15 26.69 -12.49
N ASP A 151 4.24 26.57 -13.26
CA ASP A 151 4.97 27.74 -13.74
C ASP A 151 5.25 28.73 -12.61
N ASP A 152 5.80 28.23 -11.51
CA ASP A 152 6.18 29.03 -10.33
C ASP A 152 5.03 29.41 -9.43
N LYS A 153 3.82 29.04 -9.77
CA LYS A 153 2.70 29.26 -8.87
C LYS A 153 2.53 28.03 -7.98
N VAL A 154 2.27 28.29 -6.71
CA VAL A 154 2.13 27.19 -5.73
C VAL A 154 0.69 27.12 -5.26
N THR A 155 0.11 25.94 -5.38
CA THR A 155 -1.23 25.67 -4.90
C THR A 155 -1.17 24.52 -3.90
N LYS A 156 -1.61 24.76 -2.69
CA LYS A 156 -1.61 23.70 -1.69
C LYS A 156 -2.80 22.79 -1.91
N LEU A 157 -2.54 21.49 -1.90
CA LEU A 157 -3.56 20.50 -2.15
C LEU A 157 -4.05 19.88 -0.85
N THR A 158 -5.29 19.42 -0.85
CA THR A 158 -5.78 18.59 0.24
C THR A 158 -5.11 17.22 0.12
N THR A 159 -5.17 16.45 1.20
CA THR A 159 -4.61 15.11 1.18
C THR A 159 -5.21 14.28 0.06
N LYS A 160 -6.51 14.39 -0.13
CA LYS A 160 -7.19 13.63 -1.17
C LYS A 160 -6.73 14.04 -2.55
N GLU A 161 -6.55 15.33 -2.78
CA GLU A 161 -6.09 15.80 -4.07
C GLU A 161 -4.66 15.39 -4.34
N SER A 162 -3.82 15.36 -3.30
CA SER A 162 -2.45 14.90 -3.45
C SER A 162 -2.41 13.43 -3.86
N GLU A 163 -3.25 12.60 -3.26
CA GLU A 163 -3.30 11.19 -3.60
C GLU A 163 -3.77 10.99 -5.04
N PHE A 164 -4.74 11.77 -5.47
CA PHE A 164 -5.20 11.69 -6.85
C PHE A 164 -4.07 12.00 -7.81
N CYS A 165 -3.31 13.05 -7.55
CA CYS A 165 -2.21 13.41 -8.41
C CYS A 165 -1.17 12.30 -8.48
N LEU A 166 -0.87 11.66 -7.36
CA LEU A 166 0.11 10.58 -7.33
C LEU A 166 -0.36 9.36 -8.10
N LEU A 167 -1.64 9.01 -7.96
CA LEU A 167 -2.17 7.79 -8.58
C LEU A 167 -2.24 7.92 -10.10
N TYR A 168 -2.68 9.06 -10.59
CA TYR A 168 -2.96 9.20 -12.00
C TYR A 168 -1.89 9.95 -12.76
N THR A 169 -0.92 10.51 -12.05
CA THR A 169 0.11 11.34 -12.65
C THR A 169 -0.48 12.37 -13.59
N SER A 170 -1.72 12.74 -13.35
CA SER A 170 -2.43 13.66 -14.19
C SER A 170 -2.24 15.08 -13.67
N PRO A 171 -1.87 16.00 -14.54
CA PRO A 171 -1.72 17.38 -14.11
C PRO A 171 -3.04 18.09 -14.03
N SER A 172 -4.12 17.36 -13.91
CA SER A 172 -5.44 17.96 -13.84
C SER A 172 -5.43 19.04 -12.78
N PRO A 173 -5.58 20.28 -13.14
CA PRO A 173 -5.57 21.34 -12.16
C PRO A 173 -6.78 21.21 -11.26
N ARG A 174 -6.58 21.56 -10.05
CA ARG A 174 -7.67 21.54 -9.10
C ARG A 174 -8.45 22.82 -9.19
N ASP A 175 -8.61 23.27 -10.39
CA ASP A 175 -9.26 24.55 -10.65
C ASP A 175 -10.67 24.59 -10.10
N THR A 176 -11.21 23.46 -9.78
CA THR A 176 -12.54 23.39 -9.24
C THR A 176 -12.59 23.68 -7.76
N ARG A 177 -11.52 23.97 -7.19
CA ARG A 177 -11.48 24.21 -5.75
C ARG A 177 -11.43 25.65 -5.44
#